data_c83c6324813eff2d3559b927d832b1eb
#
_entry.id   c83c6324813eff2d3559b927d832b1eb
#
_cell.length_a   1.000
_cell.length_b   1.000
_cell.length_c   1.000
_cell.angle_alpha   90.00
_cell.angle_beta   90.00
_cell.angle_gamma   90.00
#
_symmetry.space_group_name_H-M   'P 1'
#
loop_
_entity.id
_entity.type
_entity.pdbx_description
1 polymer ?
#
loop_
_entity_poly.entity_id
_entity_poly.type
_entity_poly.pdbx_seq_one_letter_code
_entity_poly.pdbx_strand_id
1 'polypeptide(L)'
;MNHVQPMIHEDGLPGDESRLEPRPEWRPKYPGSGRLEGKVAIITGADSGIGRAVAALYAREGADIVIVYLLEDEDAEETRRIVEAEGRKAIVVKADVGSKKMCDRIARQTIETFGRIDILVNNAGEQHPDEDITDISEEQLLRTFQTNIFGMFYLTQAVRPHLKSGAAIINCTSVTMYKGSKDLLDYSSTKAPSRPSQDHCRKISSAKASASTP
;
A
#
# COMPACT_ATOMS: atom_id res chain seq x y z
N MET A 1 -30.67 -15.19 -4.08
CA MET A 1 -30.67 -14.57 -2.74
C MET A 1 -29.68 -13.42 -2.80
N ASN A 2 -30.19 -12.18 -2.78
CA ASN A 2 -29.34 -11.00 -2.73
C ASN A 2 -28.74 -10.90 -1.32
N HIS A 3 -27.49 -11.28 -1.17
CA HIS A 3 -26.72 -10.93 0.02
C HIS A 3 -26.45 -9.42 -0.03
N VAL A 4 -27.33 -8.68 0.60
CA VAL A 4 -27.00 -7.29 0.97
C VAL A 4 -25.97 -7.40 2.08
N GLN A 5 -24.72 -7.07 1.78
CA GLN A 5 -23.71 -6.90 2.85
C GLN A 5 -24.18 -5.74 3.74
N PRO A 6 -24.20 -5.92 5.07
CA PRO A 6 -24.50 -4.80 5.95
C PRO A 6 -23.45 -3.72 5.76
N MET A 7 -23.89 -2.49 5.49
CA MET A 7 -22.99 -1.33 5.52
C MET A 7 -22.64 -1.06 6.99
N ILE A 8 -21.37 -1.21 7.32
CA ILE A 8 -20.85 -0.82 8.63
C ILE A 8 -20.41 0.64 8.49
N HIS A 9 -21.06 1.53 9.24
CA HIS A 9 -20.62 2.92 9.40
C HIS A 9 -19.62 2.95 10.56
N GLU A 10 -18.42 3.42 10.28
CA GLU A 10 -17.39 3.64 11.30
C GLU A 10 -17.17 5.14 11.47
N ASP A 11 -17.11 5.58 12.75
CA ASP A 11 -16.99 6.99 13.12
C ASP A 11 -15.54 7.52 13.01
N GLY A 12 -14.65 6.79 12.32
CA GLY A 12 -13.25 7.19 12.19
C GLY A 12 -12.47 6.36 11.18
N LEU A 13 -11.34 6.92 10.74
CA LEU A 13 -10.36 6.24 9.88
C LEU A 13 -9.05 6.03 10.65
N PRO A 14 -8.33 4.94 10.34
CA PRO A 14 -8.68 3.83 9.44
C PRO A 14 -9.79 2.96 10.01
N GLY A 15 -10.54 2.26 9.14
CA GLY A 15 -11.57 1.32 9.55
C GLY A 15 -10.99 0.09 10.26
N ASP A 16 -11.75 -0.46 11.22
CA ASP A 16 -11.38 -1.61 12.03
C ASP A 16 -11.84 -2.93 11.36
N GLU A 17 -10.89 -3.68 10.78
CA GLU A 17 -11.18 -4.96 10.13
C GLU A 17 -11.79 -6.00 11.09
N SER A 18 -11.51 -5.91 12.38
CA SER A 18 -12.01 -6.87 13.38
C SER A 18 -13.54 -6.85 13.51
N ARG A 19 -14.17 -5.75 13.09
CA ARG A 19 -15.63 -5.51 13.14
C ARG A 19 -16.38 -6.03 11.92
N LEU A 20 -15.65 -6.48 10.87
CA LEU A 20 -16.28 -7.01 9.65
C LEU A 20 -16.79 -8.44 9.84
N GLU A 21 -18.04 -8.70 9.38
CA GLU A 21 -18.61 -10.05 9.33
C GLU A 21 -19.19 -10.34 7.92
N PRO A 22 -18.74 -11.40 7.25
CA PRO A 22 -17.62 -12.27 7.62
C PRO A 22 -16.29 -11.52 7.54
N ARG A 23 -15.29 -11.95 8.35
CA ARG A 23 -13.94 -11.42 8.25
C ARG A 23 -13.36 -11.65 6.86
N PRO A 24 -12.57 -10.71 6.32
CA PRO A 24 -11.92 -10.86 5.02
C PRO A 24 -11.04 -12.12 4.97
N GLU A 25 -11.14 -12.87 3.87
CA GLU A 25 -10.29 -14.03 3.63
C GLU A 25 -8.98 -13.58 2.96
N TRP A 26 -7.92 -13.48 3.73
CA TRP A 26 -6.59 -13.08 3.26
C TRP A 26 -5.61 -14.23 3.08
N ARG A 27 -5.97 -15.45 3.58
CA ARG A 27 -5.05 -16.59 3.60
C ARG A 27 -4.71 -17.07 2.20
N PRO A 28 -3.40 -17.22 1.89
CA PRO A 28 -2.98 -17.83 0.62
C PRO A 28 -3.49 -19.28 0.52
N LYS A 29 -4.12 -19.62 -0.61
CA LYS A 29 -4.75 -20.97 -0.81
C LYS A 29 -3.77 -22.01 -1.33
N TYR A 30 -2.65 -21.59 -1.92
CA TYR A 30 -1.69 -22.49 -2.58
C TYR A 30 -0.30 -22.32 -1.96
N PRO A 31 0.56 -23.36 -2.05
CA PRO A 31 1.95 -23.22 -1.65
C PRO A 31 2.67 -22.17 -2.51
N GLY A 32 3.67 -21.52 -1.94
CA GLY A 32 4.53 -20.61 -2.69
C GLY A 32 5.41 -21.33 -3.69
N SER A 33 5.86 -20.61 -4.70
CA SER A 33 6.78 -21.10 -5.73
C SER A 33 8.15 -20.40 -5.70
N GLY A 34 8.38 -19.55 -4.69
CA GLY A 34 9.67 -18.87 -4.48
C GLY A 34 9.93 -17.71 -5.45
N ARG A 35 8.91 -17.15 -6.10
CA ARG A 35 9.08 -16.07 -7.09
C ARG A 35 9.69 -14.79 -6.53
N LEU A 36 9.58 -14.58 -5.23
CA LEU A 36 10.11 -13.40 -4.54
C LEU A 36 11.24 -13.75 -3.55
N GLU A 37 11.88 -14.92 -3.72
CA GLU A 37 12.93 -15.37 -2.82
C GLU A 37 14.05 -14.32 -2.71
N GLY A 38 14.38 -13.93 -1.47
CA GLY A 38 15.40 -12.94 -1.16
C GLY A 38 15.08 -11.50 -1.57
N LYS A 39 13.82 -11.19 -1.91
CA LYS A 39 13.34 -9.83 -2.17
C LYS A 39 12.87 -9.16 -0.90
N VAL A 40 12.87 -7.83 -0.89
CA VAL A 40 12.32 -6.99 0.18
C VAL A 40 11.23 -6.11 -0.39
N ALA A 41 10.04 -6.21 0.18
CA ALA A 41 8.86 -5.44 -0.23
C ALA A 41 8.43 -4.46 0.86
N ILE A 42 8.23 -3.20 0.50
CA ILE A 42 7.55 -2.20 1.32
C ILE A 42 6.08 -2.19 0.89
N ILE A 43 5.16 -2.34 1.85
CA ILE A 43 3.72 -2.34 1.58
C ILE A 43 3.06 -1.33 2.52
N THR A 44 2.40 -0.32 1.98
CA THR A 44 1.67 0.69 2.76
C THR A 44 0.22 0.27 2.99
N GLY A 45 -0.32 0.56 4.19
CA GLY A 45 -1.62 0.03 4.62
C GLY A 45 -1.60 -1.50 4.67
N ALA A 46 -0.53 -2.07 5.22
CA ALA A 46 -0.31 -3.52 5.26
C ALA A 46 -0.82 -4.17 6.55
N ASP A 47 -1.38 -3.38 7.44
CA ASP A 47 -2.00 -3.81 8.69
C ASP A 47 -3.26 -4.64 8.46
N SER A 48 -4.03 -4.35 7.41
CA SER A 48 -5.35 -4.96 7.18
C SER A 48 -5.68 -5.15 5.70
N GLY A 49 -6.82 -5.77 5.41
CA GLY A 49 -7.45 -5.84 4.09
C GLY A 49 -6.52 -6.32 2.97
N ILE A 50 -6.50 -5.56 1.88
CA ILE A 50 -5.70 -5.86 0.68
C ILE A 50 -4.20 -5.86 1.00
N GLY A 51 -3.74 -4.90 1.82
CA GLY A 51 -2.33 -4.79 2.19
C GLY A 51 -1.82 -6.00 2.96
N ARG A 52 -2.59 -6.49 3.95
CA ARG A 52 -2.30 -7.75 4.69
C ARG A 52 -2.27 -8.95 3.74
N ALA A 53 -3.24 -9.07 2.84
CA ALA A 53 -3.28 -10.16 1.87
C ALA A 53 -2.05 -10.17 0.95
N VAL A 54 -1.61 -9.00 0.49
CA VAL A 54 -0.39 -8.85 -0.31
C VAL A 54 0.84 -9.22 0.51
N ALA A 55 0.93 -8.79 1.78
CA ALA A 55 2.03 -9.13 2.67
C ALA A 55 2.15 -10.66 2.89
N ALA A 56 1.03 -11.32 3.17
CA ALA A 56 0.96 -12.77 3.33
C ALA A 56 1.38 -13.53 2.06
N LEU A 57 0.87 -13.11 0.89
CA LEU A 57 1.22 -13.73 -0.39
C LEU A 57 2.69 -13.52 -0.75
N TYR A 58 3.24 -12.32 -0.53
CA TYR A 58 4.64 -12.03 -0.84
C TYR A 58 5.58 -12.77 0.09
N ALA A 59 5.24 -12.88 1.37
CA ALA A 59 5.98 -13.70 2.32
C ALA A 59 6.00 -15.18 1.90
N ARG A 60 4.86 -15.73 1.49
CA ARG A 60 4.76 -17.10 0.96
C ARG A 60 5.59 -17.33 -0.30
N GLU A 61 5.77 -16.30 -1.12
CA GLU A 61 6.65 -16.34 -2.31
C GLU A 61 8.13 -16.07 -1.98
N GLY A 62 8.48 -15.85 -0.72
CA GLY A 62 9.87 -15.75 -0.25
C GLY A 62 10.37 -14.32 0.00
N ALA A 63 9.51 -13.30 0.03
CA ALA A 63 9.92 -11.93 0.32
C ALA A 63 9.94 -11.62 1.82
N ASP A 64 10.89 -10.78 2.25
CA ASP A 64 10.85 -10.08 3.53
C ASP A 64 10.00 -8.82 3.41
N ILE A 65 9.26 -8.46 4.45
CA ILE A 65 8.19 -7.45 4.38
C ILE A 65 8.43 -6.27 5.31
N VAL A 66 8.21 -5.07 4.81
CA VAL A 66 8.07 -3.85 5.61
C VAL A 66 6.59 -3.47 5.63
N ILE A 67 5.98 -3.64 6.80
CA ILE A 67 4.56 -3.37 7.07
C ILE A 67 4.45 -1.91 7.49
N VAL A 68 3.93 -1.06 6.61
CA VAL A 68 3.70 0.36 6.92
C VAL A 68 2.22 0.57 7.21
N TYR A 69 1.91 1.18 8.34
CA TYR A 69 0.55 1.42 8.82
C TYR A 69 0.42 2.77 9.52
N LEU A 70 -0.82 3.22 9.75
CA LEU A 70 -1.08 4.52 10.35
C LEU A 70 -1.35 4.44 11.86
N LEU A 71 -2.37 3.70 12.30
CA LEU A 71 -2.87 3.71 13.67
C LEU A 71 -3.01 2.33 14.33
N GLU A 72 -3.46 1.31 13.58
CA GLU A 72 -3.88 0.01 14.12
C GLU A 72 -2.69 -0.89 14.47
N ASP A 73 -2.14 -0.67 15.67
CA ASP A 73 -0.92 -1.35 16.15
C ASP A 73 -1.12 -2.87 16.25
N GLU A 74 -2.27 -3.34 16.73
CA GLU A 74 -2.57 -4.77 16.89
C GLU A 74 -2.69 -5.48 15.55
N ASP A 75 -3.35 -4.87 14.58
CA ASP A 75 -3.51 -5.39 13.23
C ASP A 75 -2.18 -5.49 12.49
N ALA A 76 -1.32 -4.48 12.65
CA ALA A 76 0.02 -4.48 12.08
C ALA A 76 0.89 -5.61 12.67
N GLU A 77 0.79 -5.84 13.99
CA GLU A 77 1.48 -6.95 14.66
C GLU A 77 0.91 -8.31 14.25
N GLU A 78 -0.39 -8.42 13.99
CA GLU A 78 -0.97 -9.64 13.42
C GLU A 78 -0.38 -9.93 12.04
N THR A 79 -0.32 -8.93 11.17
CA THR A 79 0.30 -9.09 9.84
C THR A 79 1.78 -9.49 9.95
N ARG A 80 2.52 -8.96 10.92
CA ARG A 80 3.91 -9.39 11.19
C ARG A 80 3.98 -10.86 11.52
N ARG A 81 3.13 -11.36 12.44
CA ARG A 81 3.10 -12.79 12.80
C ARG A 81 2.76 -13.69 11.60
N ILE A 82 1.87 -13.23 10.71
CA ILE A 82 1.52 -13.94 9.48
C ILE A 82 2.76 -14.08 8.57
N VAL A 83 3.51 -13.02 8.37
CA VAL A 83 4.76 -13.03 7.58
C VAL A 83 5.81 -13.94 8.20
N GLU A 84 5.99 -13.86 9.52
CA GLU A 84 6.94 -14.70 10.25
C GLU A 84 6.57 -16.20 10.22
N ALA A 85 5.26 -16.52 10.21
CA ALA A 85 4.78 -17.90 10.05
C ALA A 85 5.12 -18.51 8.68
N GLU A 86 5.32 -17.68 7.65
CA GLU A 86 5.83 -18.11 6.33
C GLU A 86 7.39 -18.21 6.32
N GLY A 87 8.04 -18.06 7.47
CA GLY A 87 9.49 -18.15 7.60
C GLY A 87 10.25 -16.89 7.09
N ARG A 88 9.56 -15.77 6.91
CA ARG A 88 10.16 -14.53 6.42
C ARG A 88 10.31 -13.49 7.53
N LYS A 89 11.19 -12.51 7.30
CA LYS A 89 11.37 -11.40 8.25
C LYS A 89 10.38 -10.29 7.95
N ALA A 90 9.85 -9.67 9.01
CA ALA A 90 9.04 -8.47 8.90
C ALA A 90 9.49 -7.39 9.88
N ILE A 91 9.39 -6.14 9.47
CA ILE A 91 9.41 -4.97 10.36
C ILE A 91 8.11 -4.19 10.22
N VAL A 92 7.68 -3.62 11.34
CA VAL A 92 6.46 -2.82 11.44
C VAL A 92 6.86 -1.35 11.58
N VAL A 93 6.32 -0.48 10.74
CA VAL A 93 6.67 0.94 10.71
C VAL A 93 5.41 1.79 10.78
N LYS A 94 5.12 2.34 11.96
CA LYS A 94 4.04 3.30 12.15
C LYS A 94 4.40 4.63 11.49
N ALA A 95 3.70 5.00 10.42
CA ALA A 95 4.00 6.20 9.66
C ALA A 95 2.81 6.69 8.85
N ASP A 96 2.55 8.01 8.90
CA ASP A 96 1.68 8.68 7.94
C ASP A 96 2.42 8.87 6.61
N VAL A 97 1.99 8.16 5.57
CA VAL A 97 2.58 8.27 4.22
C VAL A 97 2.37 9.65 3.60
N GLY A 98 1.37 10.42 4.04
CA GLY A 98 1.18 11.81 3.66
C GLY A 98 2.33 12.73 4.11
N SER A 99 3.20 12.29 5.00
CA SER A 99 4.36 13.02 5.48
C SER A 99 5.63 12.61 4.74
N LYS A 100 6.22 13.54 3.98
CA LYS A 100 7.50 13.28 3.29
C LYS A 100 8.60 12.80 4.24
N LYS A 101 8.70 13.42 5.44
CA LYS A 101 9.68 13.03 6.47
C LYS A 101 9.48 11.57 6.92
N MET A 102 8.22 11.11 7.02
CA MET A 102 7.95 9.73 7.38
C MET A 102 8.28 8.77 6.23
N CYS A 103 8.02 9.15 4.99
CA CYS A 103 8.43 8.37 3.81
C CYS A 103 9.95 8.19 3.73
N ASP A 104 10.72 9.27 3.97
CA ASP A 104 12.19 9.20 4.04
C ASP A 104 12.65 8.25 5.18
N ARG A 105 11.96 8.24 6.34
CA ARG A 105 12.21 7.31 7.44
C ARG A 105 11.94 5.86 7.06
N ILE A 106 10.82 5.57 6.39
CA ILE A 106 10.47 4.21 5.94
C ILE A 106 11.59 3.65 5.06
N ALA A 107 12.02 4.42 4.04
CA ALA A 107 13.08 3.98 3.13
C ALA A 107 14.40 3.73 3.88
N ARG A 108 14.80 4.64 4.77
CA ARG A 108 16.01 4.51 5.58
C ARG A 108 15.96 3.26 6.47
N GLN A 109 14.89 3.07 7.26
CA GLN A 109 14.75 1.90 8.13
C GLN A 109 14.77 0.58 7.34
N THR A 110 14.18 0.56 6.14
CA THR A 110 14.23 -0.61 5.26
C THR A 110 15.66 -0.94 4.85
N ILE A 111 16.44 0.05 4.45
CA ILE A 111 17.85 -0.15 4.05
C ILE A 111 18.71 -0.53 5.25
N GLU A 112 18.52 0.09 6.41
CA GLU A 112 19.25 -0.27 7.65
C GLU A 112 18.99 -1.72 8.07
N THR A 113 17.76 -2.22 7.88
CA THR A 113 17.37 -3.56 8.32
C THR A 113 17.71 -4.65 7.28
N PHE A 114 17.42 -4.41 6.02
CA PHE A 114 17.48 -5.44 4.96
C PHE A 114 18.57 -5.19 3.90
N GLY A 115 19.16 -3.99 3.86
CA GLY A 115 20.19 -3.62 2.89
C GLY A 115 19.71 -3.41 1.46
N ARG A 116 18.41 -3.57 1.19
CA ARG A 116 17.82 -3.49 -0.15
C ARG A 116 16.33 -3.13 -0.14
N ILE A 117 15.85 -2.65 -1.28
CA ILE A 117 14.43 -2.48 -1.58
C ILE A 117 14.21 -2.99 -3.00
N ASP A 118 13.34 -3.97 -3.18
CA ASP A 118 13.03 -4.55 -4.50
C ASP A 118 11.63 -4.20 -4.97
N ILE A 119 10.68 -4.10 -4.05
CA ILE A 119 9.27 -3.88 -4.37
C ILE A 119 8.72 -2.78 -3.47
N LEU A 120 8.00 -1.85 -4.08
CA LEU A 120 7.15 -0.88 -3.37
C LEU A 120 5.70 -1.11 -3.78
N VAL A 121 4.83 -1.34 -2.79
CA VAL A 121 3.37 -1.41 -2.98
C VAL A 121 2.74 -0.19 -2.29
N ASN A 122 2.37 0.81 -3.07
CA ASN A 122 1.58 1.95 -2.62
C ASN A 122 0.11 1.54 -2.56
N ASN A 123 -0.30 0.98 -1.42
CA ASN A 123 -1.66 0.49 -1.19
C ASN A 123 -2.44 1.38 -0.21
N ALA A 124 -1.78 2.03 0.74
CA ALA A 124 -2.44 2.95 1.66
C ALA A 124 -3.35 3.95 0.91
N GLY A 125 -4.52 4.16 1.46
CA GLY A 125 -5.48 5.09 0.92
C GLY A 125 -6.65 5.26 1.88
N GLU A 126 -7.24 6.42 1.85
CA GLU A 126 -8.45 6.75 2.62
C GLU A 126 -9.54 7.26 1.70
N GLN A 127 -10.77 7.11 2.14
CA GLN A 127 -11.96 7.58 1.42
C GLN A 127 -13.01 8.06 2.44
N HIS A 128 -13.72 9.10 2.08
CA HIS A 128 -14.79 9.69 2.87
C HIS A 128 -16.04 9.77 2.00
N PRO A 129 -17.12 9.03 2.31
CA PRO A 129 -18.36 9.13 1.57
C PRO A 129 -19.09 10.44 1.90
N ASP A 130 -19.44 11.22 0.87
CA ASP A 130 -20.24 12.45 0.96
C ASP A 130 -21.35 12.40 -0.08
N GLU A 131 -22.55 12.82 0.27
CA GLU A 131 -23.70 12.82 -0.63
C GLU A 131 -23.67 13.97 -1.64
N ASP A 132 -23.10 15.11 -1.25
CA ASP A 132 -22.99 16.30 -2.10
C ASP A 132 -21.57 16.89 -2.08
N ILE A 133 -21.15 17.49 -3.17
CA ILE A 133 -19.83 18.14 -3.30
C ILE A 133 -19.63 19.26 -2.28
N THR A 134 -20.71 19.89 -1.83
CA THR A 134 -20.68 20.97 -0.85
C THR A 134 -20.38 20.48 0.57
N ASP A 135 -20.50 19.19 0.82
CA ASP A 135 -20.20 18.56 2.11
C ASP A 135 -18.71 18.27 2.27
N ILE A 136 -17.96 18.22 1.16
CA ILE A 136 -16.51 17.97 1.16
C ILE A 136 -15.80 19.21 1.72
N SER A 137 -15.27 19.09 2.94
CA SER A 137 -14.49 20.17 3.53
C SER A 137 -13.11 20.32 2.88
N GLU A 138 -12.50 21.50 3.00
CA GLU A 138 -11.12 21.73 2.55
C GLU A 138 -10.14 20.78 3.25
N GLU A 139 -10.32 20.55 4.55
CA GLU A 139 -9.48 19.65 5.34
C GLU A 139 -9.56 18.19 4.81
N GLN A 140 -10.76 17.68 4.58
CA GLN A 140 -10.99 16.37 4.01
C GLN A 140 -10.35 16.24 2.63
N LEU A 141 -10.59 17.19 1.73
CA LEU A 141 -10.03 17.19 0.39
C LEU A 141 -8.50 17.14 0.43
N LEU A 142 -7.88 18.03 1.22
CA LEU A 142 -6.43 18.05 1.39
C LEU A 142 -5.91 16.73 1.96
N ARG A 143 -6.58 16.17 2.96
CA ARG A 143 -6.19 14.92 3.60
C ARG A 143 -6.27 13.74 2.62
N THR A 144 -7.36 13.63 1.86
CA THR A 144 -7.54 12.58 0.83
C THR A 144 -6.41 12.63 -0.21
N PHE A 145 -6.07 13.82 -0.72
CA PHE A 145 -4.96 13.99 -1.66
C PHE A 145 -3.61 13.73 -1.02
N GLN A 146 -3.43 14.16 0.24
CA GLN A 146 -2.19 13.98 0.98
C GLN A 146 -1.83 12.49 1.12
N THR A 147 -2.80 11.66 1.51
CA THR A 147 -2.61 10.22 1.66
C THR A 147 -2.51 9.53 0.29
N ASN A 148 -3.51 9.72 -0.58
CA ASN A 148 -3.69 8.90 -1.76
C ASN A 148 -2.75 9.28 -2.91
N ILE A 149 -2.30 10.54 -2.98
CA ILE A 149 -1.46 11.06 -4.06
C ILE A 149 -0.07 11.43 -3.55
N PHE A 150 0.02 12.38 -2.62
CA PHE A 150 1.33 12.89 -2.20
C PHE A 150 2.15 11.81 -1.51
N GLY A 151 1.51 10.96 -0.69
CA GLY A 151 2.15 9.80 -0.06
C GLY A 151 2.80 8.86 -1.06
N MET A 152 2.08 8.52 -2.13
CA MET A 152 2.62 7.70 -3.22
C MET A 152 3.87 8.34 -3.86
N PHE A 153 3.84 9.65 -4.13
CA PHE A 153 4.98 10.37 -4.68
C PHE A 153 6.15 10.44 -3.71
N TYR A 154 5.90 10.80 -2.43
CA TYR A 154 6.93 10.94 -1.42
C TYR A 154 7.67 9.63 -1.17
N LEU A 155 6.93 8.53 -1.02
CA LEU A 155 7.55 7.24 -0.77
C LEU A 155 8.27 6.72 -2.02
N THR A 156 7.70 6.93 -3.22
CA THR A 156 8.39 6.61 -4.47
C THR A 156 9.70 7.39 -4.61
N GLN A 157 9.70 8.68 -4.29
CA GLN A 157 10.93 9.50 -4.29
C GLN A 157 11.96 8.98 -3.28
N ALA A 158 11.52 8.62 -2.06
CA ALA A 158 12.39 8.13 -1.00
C ALA A 158 13.06 6.79 -1.35
N VAL A 159 12.31 5.85 -1.95
CA VAL A 159 12.86 4.53 -2.32
C VAL A 159 13.67 4.54 -3.62
N ARG A 160 13.40 5.49 -4.53
CA ARG A 160 13.96 5.51 -5.88
C ARG A 160 15.49 5.41 -5.94
N PRO A 161 16.28 6.07 -5.07
CA PRO A 161 17.74 5.94 -5.07
C PRO A 161 18.25 4.52 -4.77
N HIS A 162 17.45 3.73 -4.06
CA HIS A 162 17.79 2.38 -3.58
C HIS A 162 17.32 1.26 -4.52
N LEU A 163 16.46 1.58 -5.49
CA LEU A 163 15.93 0.60 -6.45
C LEU A 163 16.99 0.22 -7.50
N LYS A 164 17.15 -1.07 -7.71
CA LYS A 164 18.04 -1.66 -8.73
C LYS A 164 17.25 -2.15 -9.94
N SER A 165 17.94 -2.59 -10.98
CA SER A 165 17.30 -3.26 -12.13
C SER A 165 16.47 -4.46 -11.64
N GLY A 166 15.26 -4.61 -12.19
CA GLY A 166 14.30 -5.64 -11.78
C GLY A 166 13.44 -5.27 -10.58
N ALA A 167 13.62 -4.09 -9.97
CA ALA A 167 12.70 -3.60 -8.95
C ALA A 167 11.34 -3.20 -9.54
N ALA A 168 10.28 -3.31 -8.74
CA ALA A 168 8.91 -2.99 -9.14
C ALA A 168 8.27 -1.97 -8.21
N ILE A 169 7.46 -1.07 -8.78
CA ILE A 169 6.57 -0.17 -8.04
C ILE A 169 5.15 -0.47 -8.47
N ILE A 170 4.28 -0.76 -7.52
CA ILE A 170 2.88 -1.11 -7.72
C ILE A 170 2.03 -0.06 -7.00
N ASN A 171 1.13 0.58 -7.75
CA ASN A 171 0.20 1.56 -7.18
C ASN A 171 -1.20 0.96 -7.19
N CYS A 172 -1.84 0.92 -6.02
CA CYS A 172 -3.23 0.49 -5.88
C CYS A 172 -4.15 1.58 -6.42
N THR A 173 -4.95 1.22 -7.41
CA THR A 173 -5.96 2.09 -8.01
C THR A 173 -7.36 1.61 -7.67
N SER A 174 -8.40 2.15 -8.29
CA SER A 174 -9.78 1.79 -8.05
C SER A 174 -10.59 1.78 -9.34
N VAL A 175 -11.64 0.98 -9.35
CA VAL A 175 -12.66 1.01 -10.43
C VAL A 175 -13.34 2.39 -10.53
N THR A 176 -13.38 3.15 -9.43
CA THR A 176 -13.95 4.51 -9.40
C THR A 176 -13.20 5.49 -10.30
N MET A 177 -11.94 5.19 -10.65
CA MET A 177 -11.16 5.94 -11.63
C MET A 177 -11.83 5.95 -13.02
N TYR A 178 -12.55 4.90 -13.37
CA TYR A 178 -13.20 4.75 -14.68
C TYR A 178 -14.69 5.08 -14.64
N LYS A 179 -15.38 4.66 -13.57
CA LYS A 179 -16.85 4.80 -13.46
C LYS A 179 -17.26 6.03 -12.64
N GLY A 180 -16.35 6.63 -11.88
CA GLY A 180 -16.70 7.53 -10.81
C GLY A 180 -17.36 6.77 -9.64
N SER A 181 -17.75 7.51 -8.63
CA SER A 181 -18.60 7.06 -7.55
C SER A 181 -19.50 8.22 -7.15
N LYS A 182 -20.76 7.93 -6.88
CA LYS A 182 -21.73 8.95 -6.48
C LYS A 182 -21.30 9.67 -5.20
N ASP A 183 -20.78 8.90 -4.24
CA ASP A 183 -20.52 9.36 -2.89
C ASP A 183 -19.00 9.45 -2.55
N LEU A 184 -18.10 9.35 -3.55
CA LEU A 184 -16.65 9.32 -3.37
C LEU A 184 -15.95 10.21 -4.41
N LEU A 185 -16.32 11.48 -4.50
CA LEU A 185 -15.82 12.36 -5.54
C LEU A 185 -14.33 12.68 -5.37
N ASP A 186 -13.92 13.07 -4.17
CA ASP A 186 -12.53 13.38 -3.82
C ASP A 186 -11.64 12.13 -3.98
N TYR A 187 -12.06 10.99 -3.42
CA TYR A 187 -11.36 9.71 -3.57
C TYR A 187 -11.21 9.30 -5.04
N SER A 188 -12.28 9.32 -5.82
CA SER A 188 -12.25 8.95 -7.24
C SER A 188 -11.27 9.83 -8.02
N SER A 189 -11.22 11.12 -7.68
CA SER A 189 -10.28 12.08 -8.27
C SER A 189 -8.82 11.72 -7.96
N THR A 190 -8.54 11.10 -6.81
CA THR A 190 -7.18 10.68 -6.44
C THR A 190 -6.73 9.38 -7.14
N LYS A 191 -7.64 8.56 -7.64
CA LYS A 191 -7.28 7.26 -8.24
C LYS A 191 -6.90 7.35 -9.72
N ALA A 192 -7.29 8.42 -10.42
CA ALA A 192 -6.93 8.66 -11.82
C ALA A 192 -5.41 8.94 -12.03
N PRO A 193 -4.70 9.73 -11.22
CA PRO A 193 -3.28 10.04 -11.40
C PRO A 193 -2.32 8.86 -11.19
N SER A 194 -2.76 7.75 -10.61
CA SER A 194 -1.89 6.59 -10.35
C SER A 194 -1.33 5.94 -11.62
N ARG A 195 -2.02 6.05 -12.76
CA ARG A 195 -1.63 5.46 -14.03
C ARG A 195 -0.41 6.14 -14.71
N PRO A 196 -0.35 7.46 -14.86
CA PRO A 196 0.83 8.12 -15.43
C PRO A 196 2.10 7.91 -14.62
N SER A 197 2.00 7.82 -13.28
CA SER A 197 3.16 7.56 -12.42
C SER A 197 3.74 6.15 -12.61
N GLN A 198 2.91 5.15 -12.89
CA GLN A 198 3.36 3.79 -13.20
C GLN A 198 4.15 3.75 -14.51
N ASP A 199 3.65 4.39 -15.57
CA ASP A 199 4.31 4.44 -16.87
C ASP A 199 5.65 5.18 -16.81
N HIS A 200 5.75 6.25 -16.03
CA HIS A 200 6.99 6.98 -15.81
C HIS A 200 8.04 6.13 -15.07
N CYS A 201 7.66 5.49 -13.98
CA CYS A 201 8.55 4.60 -13.22
C CYS A 201 9.05 3.42 -14.07
N ARG A 202 8.19 2.85 -14.92
CA ARG A 202 8.54 1.78 -15.85
C ARG A 202 9.61 2.23 -16.86
N LYS A 203 9.48 3.40 -17.46
CA LYS A 203 10.45 3.97 -18.40
C LYS A 203 11.82 4.22 -17.75
N ILE A 204 11.84 4.72 -16.51
CA ILE A 204 13.10 4.94 -15.77
C ILE A 204 13.83 3.63 -15.47
N SER A 205 13.11 2.57 -15.13
CA SER A 205 13.70 1.25 -14.86
C SER A 205 14.34 0.64 -16.13
N SER A 206 13.72 0.81 -17.30
CA SER A 206 14.26 0.34 -18.57
C SER A 206 15.49 1.13 -19.03
N ALA A 207 15.52 2.45 -18.82
CA ALA A 207 16.66 3.29 -19.19
C ALA A 207 17.94 2.97 -18.39
N LYS A 208 17.83 2.60 -17.10
CA LYS A 208 18.99 2.17 -16.31
C LYS A 208 19.52 0.79 -16.73
N ALA A 209 18.68 -0.09 -17.22
CA ALA A 209 19.12 -1.39 -17.72
C ALA A 209 19.96 -1.28 -19.00
N SER A 210 19.68 -0.30 -19.86
CA SER A 210 20.45 -0.05 -21.09
C SER A 210 21.76 0.71 -20.87
N ALA A 211 21.92 1.41 -19.74
CA ALA A 211 23.13 2.16 -19.42
C ALA A 211 24.22 1.34 -18.68
N SER A 212 23.91 0.12 -18.27
CA SER A 212 24.82 -0.77 -17.50
C SER A 212 25.43 -1.90 -18.32
N THR A 213 25.36 -1.87 -19.64
CA THR A 213 26.07 -2.80 -20.52
C THR A 213 27.35 -2.11 -20.98
N PRO A 214 28.57 -2.64 -20.65
CA PRO A 214 29.84 -2.12 -21.10
C PRO A 214 30.05 -2.36 -22.59
#